data_4bad7a1d36163661ee81856221b5fead
#
_entry.id   4bad7a1d36163661ee81856221b5fead
#
_cell.length_a   1.000
_cell.length_b   1.000
_cell.length_c   1.000
_cell.angle_alpha   90.00
_cell.angle_beta   90.00
_cell.angle_gamma   90.00
#
_symmetry.space_group_name_H-M   'P 1'
#
loop_
_entity.id
_entity.type
_entity.pdbx_description
1 polymer ?
#
loop_
_entity_poly.entity_id
_entity_poly.type
_entity_poly.pdbx_seq_one_letter_code
_entity_poly.pdbx_strand_id
1 'polypeptide(L)'
;MDTKRFNLDTTLTLIAAYLGLFVGLIDANAINLALPAIRDSLGGGISGAQWTIDAYNITFAAVLLTAGSLGDRYGRRTLLRIGLVTFIVASLACAAAPSLPLLLAARAIQGVGAAVMLPQGLAITAAAFPNPIERGRATAAWAMAAAMSTAIGPILGGVLTDTLGWRYIFWLNAPIGVAALLMTYRYLPESRDPDAASFDVPGQTLAMVGLGALTIALVEGRTMAPAWTVTLAIVPVAGIAAFLWSERRVKHPMLPLDLFRNRRLVAALVATFTMTFGIYGLLLVNSFAFQQQRGASALATALWFLPMPLTYLVLIPVVNAVANRTGPRVPMTAGLTLMAAGMALYAAVGPQADVWLLELSFVVAGAGLALNTGPAVGLAMSAVPVQRAGLASGVVNLARLVGITVGVAVLGSAMAAIAGAEGARIATMLGGLVQLFGAAVALRWARPEAPAPMQREVCHA
;
A
#
# COMPACT_ATOMS: atom_id res chain seq x y z
N MET A 1 35.23 -4.36 -12.46
CA MET A 1 33.76 -4.26 -12.36
C MET A 1 33.29 -3.13 -13.23
N ASP A 2 32.92 -3.44 -14.48
CA ASP A 2 32.46 -2.45 -15.44
C ASP A 2 31.05 -2.00 -15.06
N THR A 3 30.95 -0.82 -14.51
CA THR A 3 29.67 -0.13 -14.24
C THR A 3 29.19 0.47 -15.58
N LYS A 4 28.72 -0.38 -16.50
CA LYS A 4 28.00 0.14 -17.68
C LYS A 4 26.77 0.88 -17.14
N ARG A 5 26.79 2.21 -17.22
CA ARG A 5 25.61 3.07 -17.01
C ARG A 5 24.53 2.62 -18.00
N PHE A 6 23.27 2.64 -17.59
CA PHE A 6 22.19 2.43 -18.54
C PHE A 6 22.36 3.38 -19.74
N ASN A 7 22.19 2.84 -20.95
CA ASN A 7 22.08 3.66 -22.15
C ASN A 7 20.85 4.58 -22.02
N LEU A 8 20.83 5.72 -22.68
CA LEU A 8 19.75 6.70 -22.65
C LEU A 8 18.38 6.04 -22.92
N ASP A 9 18.31 5.16 -23.93
CA ASP A 9 17.08 4.44 -24.30
C ASP A 9 16.57 3.54 -23.14
N THR A 10 17.47 2.85 -22.47
CA THR A 10 17.17 2.02 -21.29
C THR A 10 16.63 2.86 -20.14
N THR A 11 17.24 4.02 -19.90
CA THR A 11 16.78 4.95 -18.84
C THR A 11 15.39 5.50 -19.16
N LEU A 12 15.13 5.89 -20.41
CA LEU A 12 13.82 6.38 -20.84
C LEU A 12 12.75 5.31 -20.78
N THR A 13 13.09 4.05 -21.07
CA THR A 13 12.20 2.89 -20.89
C THR A 13 11.80 2.71 -19.42
N LEU A 14 12.76 2.81 -18.49
CA LEU A 14 12.47 2.71 -17.05
C LEU A 14 11.62 3.87 -16.55
N ILE A 15 11.93 5.10 -16.99
CA ILE A 15 11.10 6.27 -16.64
C ILE A 15 9.68 6.08 -17.17
N ALA A 16 9.51 5.66 -18.42
CA ALA A 16 8.19 5.41 -19.01
C ALA A 16 7.40 4.32 -18.25
N ALA A 17 8.08 3.26 -17.80
CA ALA A 17 7.45 2.18 -17.06
C ALA A 17 7.03 2.57 -15.62
N TYR A 18 7.81 3.46 -14.97
CA TYR A 18 7.65 3.74 -13.54
C TYR A 18 7.04 5.09 -13.21
N LEU A 19 6.92 6.01 -14.16
CA LEU A 19 6.32 7.32 -13.93
C LEU A 19 4.84 7.21 -13.53
N GLY A 20 4.11 6.23 -14.10
CA GLY A 20 2.74 5.90 -13.69
C GLY A 20 2.65 5.41 -12.23
N LEU A 21 3.56 4.49 -11.83
CA LEU A 21 3.69 4.07 -10.44
C LEU A 21 3.96 5.27 -9.52
N PHE A 22 4.90 6.10 -9.89
CA PHE A 22 5.35 7.24 -9.10
C PHE A 22 4.19 8.20 -8.82
N VAL A 23 3.40 8.57 -9.85
CA VAL A 23 2.25 9.47 -9.68
C VAL A 23 1.14 8.83 -8.83
N GLY A 24 0.85 7.54 -9.03
CA GLY A 24 -0.15 6.82 -8.22
C GLY A 24 0.23 6.74 -6.74
N LEU A 25 1.51 6.55 -6.44
CA LEU A 25 2.00 6.52 -5.06
C LEU A 25 2.09 7.92 -4.42
N ILE A 26 2.41 8.95 -5.20
CA ILE A 26 2.35 10.34 -4.72
C ILE A 26 0.90 10.67 -4.34
N ASP A 27 -0.06 10.42 -5.22
CA ASP A 27 -1.49 10.65 -4.95
C ASP A 27 -1.94 9.98 -3.65
N ALA A 28 -1.64 8.68 -3.49
CA ALA A 28 -2.00 7.91 -2.31
C ALA A 28 -1.38 8.44 -0.99
N ASN A 29 -0.19 9.04 -1.04
CA ASN A 29 0.46 9.61 0.14
C ASN A 29 0.06 11.07 0.38
N ALA A 30 -0.09 11.88 -0.67
CA ALA A 30 -0.42 13.30 -0.59
C ALA A 30 -1.82 13.54 -0.02
N ILE A 31 -2.79 12.68 -0.38
CA ILE A 31 -4.19 12.83 0.02
C ILE A 31 -4.39 12.85 1.54
N ASN A 32 -3.54 12.14 2.30
CA ASN A 32 -3.65 12.07 3.76
C ASN A 32 -3.58 13.45 4.43
N LEU A 33 -2.81 14.38 3.87
CA LEU A 33 -2.65 15.74 4.39
C LEU A 33 -3.82 16.65 4.02
N ALA A 34 -4.54 16.31 2.96
CA ALA A 34 -5.69 17.06 2.46
C ALA A 34 -7.02 16.65 3.09
N LEU A 35 -7.07 15.54 3.83
CA LEU A 35 -8.32 15.01 4.38
C LEU A 35 -9.10 16.00 5.26
N PRO A 36 -8.45 16.77 6.17
CA PRO A 36 -9.15 17.81 6.91
C PRO A 36 -9.75 18.88 6.01
N ALA A 37 -9.01 19.37 5.00
CA ALA A 37 -9.49 20.37 4.06
C ALA A 37 -10.63 19.84 3.15
N ILE A 38 -10.57 18.58 2.73
CA ILE A 38 -11.66 17.91 1.99
C ILE A 38 -12.91 17.86 2.85
N ARG A 39 -12.80 17.41 4.12
CA ARG A 39 -13.91 17.38 5.06
C ARG A 39 -14.54 18.75 5.27
N ASP A 40 -13.71 19.79 5.43
CA ASP A 40 -14.20 21.15 5.68
C ASP A 40 -14.89 21.73 4.45
N SER A 41 -14.49 21.34 3.24
CA SER A 41 -15.07 21.84 1.99
C SER A 41 -16.27 21.04 1.47
N LEU A 42 -16.30 19.72 1.66
CA LEU A 42 -17.33 18.82 1.12
C LEU A 42 -18.19 18.15 2.20
N GLY A 43 -17.85 18.32 3.49
CA GLY A 43 -18.57 17.70 4.59
C GLY A 43 -18.22 16.23 4.82
N GLY A 44 -19.14 15.48 5.43
CA GLY A 44 -19.01 14.04 5.66
C GLY A 44 -18.20 13.62 6.90
N GLY A 45 -17.68 14.58 7.68
CA GLY A 45 -16.96 14.28 8.91
C GLY A 45 -15.72 13.43 8.73
N ILE A 46 -15.33 12.67 9.75
CA ILE A 46 -14.20 11.74 9.69
C ILE A 46 -14.52 10.56 8.78
N SER A 47 -15.77 10.10 8.75
CA SER A 47 -16.24 9.06 7.86
C SER A 47 -16.02 9.41 6.39
N GLY A 48 -16.36 10.63 5.97
CA GLY A 48 -16.08 11.11 4.60
C GLY A 48 -14.59 11.10 4.23
N ALA A 49 -13.73 11.45 5.19
CA ALA A 49 -12.29 11.38 5.02
C ALA A 49 -11.80 9.93 4.88
N GLN A 50 -12.28 9.00 5.71
CA GLN A 50 -11.99 7.57 5.61
C GLN A 50 -12.41 7.03 4.24
N TRP A 51 -13.65 7.32 3.80
CA TRP A 51 -14.14 6.91 2.50
C TRP A 51 -13.32 7.48 1.33
N THR A 52 -12.76 8.68 1.46
CA THR A 52 -11.89 9.27 0.42
C THR A 52 -10.64 8.41 0.17
N ILE A 53 -10.11 7.74 1.21
CA ILE A 53 -9.01 6.79 1.09
C ILE A 53 -9.54 5.42 0.65
N ASP A 54 -10.59 4.93 1.30
CA ASP A 54 -11.03 3.55 1.18
C ASP A 54 -11.72 3.25 -0.16
N ALA A 55 -12.44 4.20 -0.73
CA ALA A 55 -13.03 4.05 -2.08
C ALA A 55 -11.96 3.72 -3.14
N TYR A 56 -10.80 4.36 -3.06
CA TYR A 56 -9.66 4.06 -3.91
C TYR A 56 -9.04 2.70 -3.57
N ASN A 57 -8.75 2.43 -2.29
CA ASN A 57 -8.02 1.23 -1.88
C ASN A 57 -8.82 -0.06 -2.09
N ILE A 58 -10.14 -0.05 -1.88
CA ILE A 58 -11.03 -1.21 -2.09
C ILE A 58 -11.02 -1.61 -3.57
N THR A 59 -11.23 -0.65 -4.46
CA THR A 59 -11.25 -0.92 -5.91
C THR A 59 -9.87 -1.29 -6.42
N PHE A 60 -8.82 -0.65 -5.89
CA PHE A 60 -7.45 -1.00 -6.18
C PHE A 60 -7.14 -2.44 -5.75
N ALA A 61 -7.43 -2.81 -4.50
CA ALA A 61 -7.18 -4.15 -3.97
C ALA A 61 -7.93 -5.24 -4.76
N ALA A 62 -9.19 -4.98 -5.08
CA ALA A 62 -10.02 -5.91 -5.82
C ALA A 62 -9.47 -6.18 -7.24
N VAL A 63 -9.07 -5.15 -7.97
CA VAL A 63 -8.65 -5.27 -9.37
C VAL A 63 -7.18 -5.69 -9.51
N LEU A 64 -6.33 -5.43 -8.49
CA LEU A 64 -4.89 -5.60 -8.57
C LEU A 64 -4.43 -7.01 -8.98
N LEU A 65 -5.02 -8.05 -8.36
CA LEU A 65 -4.61 -9.44 -8.62
C LEU A 65 -4.94 -9.86 -10.06
N THR A 66 -6.03 -9.35 -10.59
CA THR A 66 -6.48 -9.66 -11.95
C THR A 66 -5.78 -8.82 -13.00
N ALA A 67 -5.37 -7.61 -12.65
CA ALA A 67 -4.70 -6.69 -13.58
C ALA A 67 -3.40 -7.27 -14.16
N GLY A 68 -2.69 -8.10 -13.39
CA GLY A 68 -1.52 -8.82 -13.86
C GLY A 68 -1.86 -9.79 -15.00
N SER A 69 -2.82 -10.68 -14.80
CA SER A 69 -3.24 -11.65 -15.82
C SER A 69 -3.90 -11.01 -17.04
N LEU A 70 -4.62 -9.88 -16.86
CA LEU A 70 -5.13 -9.09 -17.97
C LEU A 70 -4.00 -8.53 -18.84
N GLY A 71 -2.91 -8.01 -18.20
CA GLY A 71 -1.74 -7.51 -18.91
C GLY A 71 -1.05 -8.59 -19.72
N ASP A 72 -0.90 -9.79 -19.15
CA ASP A 72 -0.32 -10.93 -19.85
C ASP A 72 -1.15 -11.30 -21.09
N ARG A 73 -2.48 -11.32 -20.97
CA ARG A 73 -3.37 -11.71 -22.06
C ARG A 73 -3.57 -10.64 -23.14
N TYR A 74 -3.85 -9.38 -22.75
CA TYR A 74 -4.21 -8.31 -23.67
C TYR A 74 -3.05 -7.39 -24.06
N GLY A 75 -1.89 -7.58 -23.46
CA GLY A 75 -0.69 -6.78 -23.67
C GLY A 75 -0.44 -5.81 -22.53
N ARG A 76 0.76 -5.91 -21.97
CA ARG A 76 1.18 -5.17 -20.77
C ARG A 76 1.25 -3.67 -21.02
N ARG A 77 1.79 -3.25 -22.17
CA ARG A 77 1.83 -1.83 -22.57
C ARG A 77 0.43 -1.28 -22.80
N THR A 78 -0.45 -2.04 -23.45
CA THR A 78 -1.83 -1.66 -23.69
C THR A 78 -2.58 -1.44 -22.37
N LEU A 79 -2.47 -2.38 -21.43
CA LEU A 79 -3.09 -2.24 -20.10
C LEU A 79 -2.49 -1.08 -19.29
N LEU A 80 -1.18 -0.85 -19.35
CA LEU A 80 -0.55 0.32 -18.73
C LEU A 80 -1.18 1.63 -19.22
N ARG A 81 -1.40 1.75 -20.55
CA ARG A 81 -2.04 2.93 -21.14
C ARG A 81 -3.49 3.10 -20.72
N ILE A 82 -4.27 2.01 -20.73
CA ILE A 82 -5.66 2.03 -20.25
C ILE A 82 -5.70 2.47 -18.79
N GLY A 83 -4.85 1.89 -17.93
CA GLY A 83 -4.74 2.27 -16.53
C GLY A 83 -4.37 3.75 -16.34
N LEU A 84 -3.38 4.25 -17.10
CA LEU A 84 -2.98 5.67 -17.07
C LEU A 84 -4.11 6.60 -17.50
N VAL A 85 -4.80 6.30 -18.62
CA VAL A 85 -5.94 7.11 -19.09
C VAL A 85 -7.05 7.13 -18.04
N THR A 86 -7.42 5.95 -17.51
CA THR A 86 -8.43 5.84 -16.44
C THR A 86 -8.04 6.65 -15.22
N PHE A 87 -6.77 6.54 -14.78
CA PHE A 87 -6.25 7.27 -13.62
C PHE A 87 -6.27 8.78 -13.84
N ILE A 88 -5.85 9.28 -15.02
CA ILE A 88 -5.84 10.70 -15.37
C ILE A 88 -7.27 11.26 -15.38
N VAL A 89 -8.18 10.60 -16.10
CA VAL A 89 -9.57 11.05 -16.22
C VAL A 89 -10.24 11.07 -14.83
N ALA A 90 -10.06 10.02 -14.05
CA ALA A 90 -10.59 9.95 -12.69
C ALA A 90 -9.95 11.02 -11.76
N SER A 91 -8.66 11.31 -11.91
CA SER A 91 -8.00 12.39 -11.16
C SER A 91 -8.61 13.75 -11.49
N LEU A 92 -8.84 14.04 -12.77
CA LEU A 92 -9.53 15.27 -13.19
C LEU A 92 -10.96 15.34 -12.63
N ALA A 93 -11.68 14.20 -12.61
CA ALA A 93 -13.00 14.13 -11.99
C ALA A 93 -12.95 14.37 -10.46
N CYS A 94 -11.93 13.85 -9.77
CA CYS A 94 -11.68 14.16 -8.35
C CYS A 94 -11.43 15.66 -8.13
N ALA A 95 -10.59 16.28 -8.97
CA ALA A 95 -10.29 17.71 -8.89
C ALA A 95 -11.53 18.59 -9.10
N ALA A 96 -12.42 18.17 -10.02
CA ALA A 96 -13.65 18.89 -10.37
C ALA A 96 -14.83 18.55 -9.45
N ALA A 97 -14.71 17.61 -8.51
CA ALA A 97 -15.82 17.10 -7.70
C ALA A 97 -16.47 18.21 -6.85
N PRO A 98 -17.78 18.50 -7.04
CA PRO A 98 -18.50 19.52 -6.27
C PRO A 98 -19.11 18.97 -4.98
N SER A 99 -19.10 17.64 -4.79
CA SER A 99 -19.69 16.98 -3.62
C SER A 99 -18.90 15.73 -3.24
N LEU A 100 -19.01 15.32 -1.96
CA LEU A 100 -18.33 14.13 -1.45
C LEU A 100 -18.72 12.85 -2.23
N PRO A 101 -19.98 12.53 -2.51
CA PRO A 101 -20.32 11.32 -3.27
C PRO A 101 -19.66 11.25 -4.66
N LEU A 102 -19.55 12.38 -5.37
CA LEU A 102 -18.86 12.43 -6.66
C LEU A 102 -17.35 12.26 -6.52
N LEU A 103 -16.76 12.83 -5.48
CA LEU A 103 -15.35 12.60 -5.15
C LEU A 103 -15.11 11.10 -4.88
N LEU A 104 -15.95 10.45 -4.07
CA LEU A 104 -15.83 9.02 -3.75
C LEU A 104 -15.96 8.13 -4.98
N ALA A 105 -16.93 8.42 -5.85
CA ALA A 105 -17.09 7.69 -7.12
C ALA A 105 -15.86 7.85 -8.03
N ALA A 106 -15.34 9.07 -8.15
CA ALA A 106 -14.13 9.34 -8.91
C ALA A 106 -12.90 8.63 -8.31
N ARG A 107 -12.76 8.61 -6.97
CA ARG A 107 -11.71 7.87 -6.25
C ARG A 107 -11.80 6.37 -6.51
N ALA A 108 -13.00 5.78 -6.53
CA ALA A 108 -13.17 4.37 -6.87
C ALA A 108 -12.68 4.06 -8.30
N ILE A 109 -13.03 4.89 -9.29
CA ILE A 109 -12.54 4.76 -10.67
C ILE A 109 -11.02 4.95 -10.75
N GLN A 110 -10.47 5.90 -10.00
CA GLN A 110 -9.03 6.15 -9.92
C GLN A 110 -8.27 4.95 -9.35
N GLY A 111 -8.84 4.26 -8.33
CA GLY A 111 -8.32 3.02 -7.78
C GLY A 111 -8.25 1.89 -8.81
N VAL A 112 -9.27 1.75 -9.66
CA VAL A 112 -9.25 0.80 -10.80
C VAL A 112 -8.10 1.14 -11.76
N GLY A 113 -7.93 2.42 -12.14
CA GLY A 113 -6.83 2.87 -13.00
C GLY A 113 -5.46 2.52 -12.42
N ALA A 114 -5.25 2.80 -11.13
CA ALA A 114 -4.03 2.47 -10.41
C ALA A 114 -3.76 0.96 -10.38
N ALA A 115 -4.79 0.15 -10.10
CA ALA A 115 -4.67 -1.31 -10.07
C ALA A 115 -4.25 -1.89 -11.42
N VAL A 116 -4.78 -1.33 -12.50
CA VAL A 116 -4.46 -1.79 -13.86
C VAL A 116 -3.05 -1.37 -14.26
N MET A 117 -2.58 -0.17 -13.93
CA MET A 117 -1.26 0.33 -14.39
C MET A 117 -0.09 -0.21 -13.57
N LEU A 118 -0.22 -0.39 -12.25
CA LEU A 118 0.90 -0.64 -11.35
C LEU A 118 1.67 -1.95 -11.62
N PRO A 119 1.01 -3.11 -11.80
CA PRO A 119 1.74 -4.35 -12.05
C PRO A 119 2.43 -4.38 -13.42
N GLN A 120 1.92 -3.59 -14.39
CA GLN A 120 2.45 -3.60 -15.74
C GLN A 120 3.89 -3.06 -15.82
N GLY A 121 4.23 -2.04 -15.03
CA GLY A 121 5.57 -1.45 -15.00
C GLY A 121 6.65 -2.49 -14.68
N LEU A 122 6.45 -3.30 -13.64
CA LEU A 122 7.36 -4.39 -13.27
C LEU A 122 7.39 -5.50 -14.32
N ALA A 123 6.23 -5.88 -14.86
CA ALA A 123 6.14 -6.94 -15.87
C ALA A 123 6.84 -6.56 -17.18
N ILE A 124 6.65 -5.32 -17.65
CA ILE A 124 7.35 -4.77 -18.83
C ILE A 124 8.86 -4.74 -18.58
N THR A 125 9.28 -4.32 -17.40
CA THR A 125 10.70 -4.27 -17.03
C THR A 125 11.32 -5.66 -17.01
N ALA A 126 10.63 -6.65 -16.46
CA ALA A 126 11.10 -8.04 -16.44
C ALA A 126 11.29 -8.61 -17.87
N ALA A 127 10.41 -8.24 -18.81
CA ALA A 127 10.49 -8.64 -20.21
C ALA A 127 11.58 -7.86 -20.98
N ALA A 128 11.75 -6.57 -20.71
CA ALA A 128 12.71 -5.71 -21.39
C ALA A 128 14.18 -5.98 -20.98
N PHE A 129 14.42 -6.52 -19.78
CA PHE A 129 15.75 -6.79 -19.24
C PHE A 129 15.94 -8.30 -18.94
N PRO A 130 16.32 -9.11 -19.97
CA PRO A 130 16.57 -10.55 -19.77
C PRO A 130 17.77 -10.84 -18.85
N ASN A 131 18.79 -9.95 -18.87
CA ASN A 131 19.97 -10.08 -18.02
C ASN A 131 19.60 -9.90 -16.54
N PRO A 132 19.90 -10.87 -15.64
CA PRO A 132 19.54 -10.80 -14.22
C PRO A 132 20.11 -9.58 -13.49
N ILE A 133 21.30 -9.11 -13.85
CA ILE A 133 21.96 -7.94 -13.23
C ILE A 133 21.23 -6.65 -13.63
N GLU A 134 20.92 -6.49 -14.92
CA GLU A 134 20.18 -5.31 -15.42
C GLU A 134 18.75 -5.28 -14.88
N ARG A 135 18.08 -6.43 -14.84
CA ARG A 135 16.76 -6.57 -14.23
C ARG A 135 16.77 -6.24 -12.74
N GLY A 136 17.81 -6.67 -12.00
CA GLY A 136 18.00 -6.30 -10.60
C GLY A 136 18.14 -4.78 -10.41
N ARG A 137 18.91 -4.10 -11.26
CA ARG A 137 19.04 -2.63 -11.25
C ARG A 137 17.73 -1.93 -11.58
N ALA A 138 16.98 -2.42 -12.55
CA ALA A 138 15.70 -1.88 -12.94
C ALA A 138 14.66 -2.05 -11.81
N THR A 139 14.60 -3.20 -11.15
CA THR A 139 13.76 -3.41 -9.98
C THR A 139 14.16 -2.51 -8.79
N ALA A 140 15.46 -2.26 -8.61
CA ALA A 140 15.94 -1.31 -7.61
C ALA A 140 15.49 0.14 -7.94
N ALA A 141 15.45 0.54 -9.21
CA ALA A 141 14.91 1.83 -9.64
C ALA A 141 13.39 1.94 -9.32
N TRP A 142 12.63 0.87 -9.51
CA TRP A 142 11.22 0.80 -9.10
C TRP A 142 11.04 1.01 -7.59
N ALA A 143 11.84 0.31 -6.79
CA ALA A 143 11.80 0.45 -5.32
C ALA A 143 12.21 1.86 -4.88
N MET A 144 13.16 2.48 -5.56
CA MET A 144 13.57 3.86 -5.31
C MET A 144 12.44 4.85 -5.63
N ALA A 145 11.76 4.70 -6.77
CA ALA A 145 10.60 5.53 -7.13
C ALA A 145 9.49 5.43 -6.08
N ALA A 146 9.21 4.22 -5.58
CA ALA A 146 8.24 4.01 -4.51
C ALA A 146 8.66 4.69 -3.19
N ALA A 147 9.92 4.56 -2.80
CA ALA A 147 10.47 5.17 -1.59
C ALA A 147 10.45 6.71 -1.67
N MET A 148 10.84 7.28 -2.81
CA MET A 148 10.78 8.72 -3.06
C MET A 148 9.34 9.25 -2.99
N SER A 149 8.37 8.52 -3.54
CA SER A 149 6.96 8.90 -3.46
C SER A 149 6.45 8.98 -2.02
N THR A 150 6.93 8.11 -1.15
CA THR A 150 6.55 8.10 0.28
C THR A 150 7.09 9.33 1.03
N ALA A 151 8.25 9.85 0.64
CA ALA A 151 8.83 11.05 1.25
C ALA A 151 8.26 12.35 0.61
N ILE A 152 8.17 12.38 -0.72
CA ILE A 152 7.74 13.57 -1.48
C ILE A 152 6.23 13.77 -1.40
N GLY A 153 5.44 12.68 -1.39
CA GLY A 153 3.98 12.73 -1.42
C GLY A 153 3.37 13.62 -0.32
N PRO A 154 3.67 13.41 0.96
CA PRO A 154 3.17 14.27 2.03
C PRO A 154 3.58 15.73 1.88
N ILE A 155 4.83 16.02 1.49
CA ILE A 155 5.31 17.40 1.29
C ILE A 155 4.51 18.08 0.17
N LEU A 156 4.38 17.43 -0.98
CA LEU A 156 3.57 17.95 -2.08
C LEU A 156 2.11 18.12 -1.68
N GLY A 157 1.54 17.14 -0.96
CA GLY A 157 0.18 17.22 -0.43
C GLY A 157 -0.01 18.41 0.50
N GLY A 158 0.93 18.64 1.42
CA GLY A 158 0.92 19.78 2.33
C GLY A 158 1.04 21.12 1.60
N VAL A 159 2.06 21.27 0.75
CA VAL A 159 2.28 22.51 -0.04
C VAL A 159 1.06 22.82 -0.90
N LEU A 160 0.58 21.87 -1.68
CA LEU A 160 -0.56 22.10 -2.58
C LEU A 160 -1.84 22.45 -1.81
N THR A 161 -2.09 21.74 -0.68
CA THR A 161 -3.28 21.99 0.14
C THR A 161 -3.28 23.38 0.73
N ASP A 162 -2.14 23.85 1.25
CA ASP A 162 -2.02 25.17 1.89
C ASP A 162 -1.99 26.34 0.89
N THR A 163 -1.41 26.14 -0.31
CA THR A 163 -1.20 27.25 -1.26
C THR A 163 -2.29 27.37 -2.32
N LEU A 164 -2.72 26.24 -2.89
CA LEU A 164 -3.65 26.19 -4.03
C LEU A 164 -4.97 25.49 -3.68
N GLY A 165 -4.99 24.74 -2.58
CA GLY A 165 -6.12 23.93 -2.15
C GLY A 165 -5.99 22.46 -2.55
N TRP A 166 -6.71 21.58 -1.83
CA TRP A 166 -6.62 20.13 -1.94
C TRP A 166 -6.90 19.57 -3.36
N ARG A 167 -7.69 20.28 -4.17
CA ARG A 167 -8.02 19.87 -5.55
C ARG A 167 -6.79 19.79 -6.45
N TYR A 168 -5.76 20.58 -6.17
CA TYR A 168 -4.54 20.60 -6.97
C TYR A 168 -3.67 19.35 -6.80
N ILE A 169 -3.87 18.56 -5.74
CA ILE A 169 -3.26 17.23 -5.62
C ILE A 169 -3.68 16.35 -6.81
N PHE A 170 -4.96 16.38 -7.15
CA PHE A 170 -5.49 15.62 -8.28
C PHE A 170 -5.14 16.23 -9.62
N TRP A 171 -5.11 17.57 -9.73
CA TRP A 171 -4.64 18.27 -10.92
C TRP A 171 -3.19 17.93 -11.27
N LEU A 172 -2.31 17.77 -10.26
CA LEU A 172 -0.90 17.39 -10.46
C LEU A 172 -0.75 16.04 -11.15
N ASN A 173 -1.66 15.12 -10.93
CA ASN A 173 -1.64 13.79 -11.55
C ASN A 173 -1.78 13.86 -13.06
N ALA A 174 -2.53 14.83 -13.59
CA ALA A 174 -2.82 14.91 -15.01
C ALA A 174 -1.56 15.18 -15.88
N PRO A 175 -0.75 16.24 -15.66
CA PRO A 175 0.44 16.47 -16.47
C PRO A 175 1.48 15.34 -16.33
N ILE A 176 1.67 14.79 -15.14
CA ILE A 176 2.62 13.69 -14.92
C ILE A 176 2.11 12.41 -15.62
N GLY A 177 0.80 12.11 -15.48
CA GLY A 177 0.18 10.96 -16.13
C GLY A 177 0.20 11.07 -17.65
N VAL A 178 -0.06 12.26 -18.21
CA VAL A 178 0.04 12.50 -19.66
C VAL A 178 1.48 12.33 -20.14
N ALA A 179 2.47 12.86 -19.43
CA ALA A 179 3.87 12.62 -19.76
C ALA A 179 4.20 11.12 -19.74
N ALA A 180 3.77 10.39 -18.69
CA ALA A 180 3.91 8.94 -18.62
C ALA A 180 3.26 8.25 -19.83
N LEU A 181 2.03 8.61 -20.16
CA LEU A 181 1.28 8.05 -21.28
C LEU A 181 2.02 8.27 -22.63
N LEU A 182 2.45 9.49 -22.89
CA LEU A 182 3.21 9.82 -24.11
C LEU A 182 4.52 9.02 -24.20
N MET A 183 5.24 8.89 -23.09
CA MET A 183 6.46 8.09 -23.03
C MET A 183 6.21 6.61 -23.33
N THR A 184 5.04 6.05 -22.93
CA THR A 184 4.70 4.66 -23.25
C THR A 184 4.60 4.40 -24.76
N TYR A 185 4.17 5.40 -25.55
CA TYR A 185 4.09 5.27 -27.01
C TYR A 185 5.46 5.19 -27.66
N ARG A 186 6.45 5.89 -27.11
CA ARG A 186 7.77 6.04 -27.72
C ARG A 186 8.77 4.99 -27.26
N TYR A 187 8.72 4.58 -25.98
CA TYR A 187 9.82 3.83 -25.35
C TYR A 187 9.44 2.44 -24.86
N LEU A 188 8.15 2.08 -24.76
CA LEU A 188 7.78 0.77 -24.25
C LEU A 188 7.41 -0.19 -25.40
N PRO A 189 8.07 -1.37 -25.48
CA PRO A 189 7.63 -2.45 -26.36
C PRO A 189 6.34 -3.10 -25.83
N GLU A 190 5.54 -3.64 -26.73
CA GLU A 190 4.42 -4.49 -26.32
C GLU A 190 4.93 -5.88 -25.95
N SER A 191 4.37 -6.44 -24.88
CA SER A 191 4.63 -7.82 -24.49
C SER A 191 3.33 -8.45 -24.00
N ARG A 192 3.09 -9.70 -24.39
CA ARG A 192 1.92 -10.49 -24.01
C ARG A 192 2.29 -11.97 -23.93
N ASP A 193 1.53 -12.72 -23.13
CA ASP A 193 1.62 -14.17 -23.06
C ASP A 193 0.30 -14.74 -23.58
N PRO A 194 0.28 -15.43 -24.74
CA PRO A 194 -0.93 -16.00 -25.33
C PRO A 194 -1.59 -17.08 -24.45
N ASP A 195 -0.81 -17.74 -23.58
CA ASP A 195 -1.27 -18.83 -22.72
C ASP A 195 -1.68 -18.35 -21.31
N ALA A 196 -1.82 -17.02 -21.11
CA ALA A 196 -2.21 -16.45 -19.85
C ALA A 196 -3.57 -16.98 -19.34
N ALA A 197 -3.66 -17.25 -18.04
CA ALA A 197 -4.84 -17.77 -17.38
C ALA A 197 -6.10 -16.90 -17.58
N SER A 198 -7.26 -17.55 -17.54
CA SER A 198 -8.56 -16.86 -17.65
C SER A 198 -8.86 -16.00 -16.41
N PHE A 199 -9.66 -14.97 -16.64
CA PHE A 199 -10.07 -13.99 -15.65
C PHE A 199 -11.13 -14.54 -14.68
N ASP A 200 -10.93 -14.41 -13.37
CA ASP A 200 -11.87 -14.80 -12.33
C ASP A 200 -12.81 -13.65 -11.95
N VAL A 201 -13.86 -13.43 -12.77
CA VAL A 201 -14.88 -12.40 -12.52
C VAL A 201 -15.64 -12.64 -11.19
N PRO A 202 -16.09 -13.88 -10.88
CA PRO A 202 -16.78 -14.16 -9.62
C PRO A 202 -15.93 -13.84 -8.39
N GLY A 203 -14.70 -14.33 -8.35
CA GLY A 203 -13.79 -14.06 -7.23
C GLY A 203 -13.52 -12.56 -7.04
N GLN A 204 -13.30 -11.83 -8.12
CA GLN A 204 -13.10 -10.38 -8.06
C GLN A 204 -14.32 -9.63 -7.52
N THR A 205 -15.52 -9.97 -8.00
CA THR A 205 -16.76 -9.32 -7.53
C THR A 205 -17.00 -9.60 -6.05
N LEU A 206 -16.80 -10.85 -5.61
CA LEU A 206 -16.95 -11.24 -4.22
C LEU A 206 -15.91 -10.57 -3.31
N ALA A 207 -14.67 -10.43 -3.75
CA ALA A 207 -13.63 -9.70 -3.01
C ALA A 207 -14.02 -8.22 -2.83
N MET A 208 -14.50 -7.58 -3.90
CA MET A 208 -14.94 -6.18 -3.87
C MET A 208 -16.14 -5.98 -2.94
N VAL A 209 -17.15 -6.85 -3.04
CA VAL A 209 -18.33 -6.81 -2.17
C VAL A 209 -17.96 -7.08 -0.71
N GLY A 210 -17.13 -8.09 -0.44
CA GLY A 210 -16.69 -8.45 0.92
C GLY A 210 -15.88 -7.35 1.58
N LEU A 211 -14.88 -6.78 0.90
CA LEU A 211 -14.08 -5.66 1.40
C LEU A 211 -14.93 -4.39 1.55
N GLY A 212 -15.78 -4.08 0.59
CA GLY A 212 -16.69 -2.94 0.67
C GLY A 212 -17.65 -3.04 1.85
N ALA A 213 -18.28 -4.19 2.04
CA ALA A 213 -19.16 -4.44 3.18
C ALA A 213 -18.44 -4.36 4.52
N LEU A 214 -17.20 -4.87 4.59
CA LEU A 214 -16.36 -4.76 5.79
C LEU A 214 -16.05 -3.29 6.11
N THR A 215 -15.71 -2.50 5.11
CA THR A 215 -15.44 -1.07 5.28
C THR A 215 -16.70 -0.32 5.74
N ILE A 216 -17.85 -0.58 5.13
CA ILE A 216 -19.14 -0.01 5.58
C ILE A 216 -19.38 -0.34 7.05
N ALA A 217 -19.20 -1.59 7.44
CA ALA A 217 -19.39 -2.02 8.83
C ALA A 217 -18.47 -1.30 9.81
N LEU A 218 -17.22 -1.07 9.44
CA LEU A 218 -16.21 -0.44 10.29
C LEU A 218 -16.34 1.10 10.35
N VAL A 219 -16.69 1.74 9.22
CA VAL A 219 -16.77 3.21 9.13
C VAL A 219 -18.13 3.72 9.57
N GLU A 220 -19.21 3.12 9.06
CA GLU A 220 -20.58 3.61 9.27
C GLU A 220 -21.34 2.87 10.38
N GLY A 221 -20.82 1.73 10.85
CA GLY A 221 -21.56 0.86 11.78
C GLY A 221 -22.01 1.53 13.07
N ARG A 222 -21.37 2.62 13.47
CA ARG A 222 -21.74 3.39 14.67
C ARG A 222 -22.83 4.43 14.43
N THR A 223 -22.94 4.92 13.19
CA THR A 223 -23.91 5.96 12.80
C THR A 223 -25.20 5.37 12.26
N MET A 224 -25.16 4.11 11.83
CA MET A 224 -26.34 3.40 11.33
C MET A 224 -27.30 2.99 12.44
N ALA A 225 -28.58 2.96 12.11
CA ALA A 225 -29.63 2.52 13.05
C ALA A 225 -29.38 1.09 13.56
N PRO A 226 -29.74 0.77 14.81
CA PRO A 226 -29.51 -0.56 15.40
C PRO A 226 -30.07 -1.72 14.59
N ALA A 227 -31.13 -1.49 13.78
CA ALA A 227 -31.70 -2.49 12.88
C ALA A 227 -30.68 -3.03 11.86
N TRP A 228 -29.63 -2.27 11.53
CA TRP A 228 -28.57 -2.69 10.59
C TRP A 228 -27.42 -3.46 11.22
N THR A 229 -27.35 -3.53 12.57
CA THR A 229 -26.22 -4.16 13.28
C THR A 229 -26.00 -5.62 12.85
N VAL A 230 -27.07 -6.38 12.71
CA VAL A 230 -26.99 -7.79 12.27
C VAL A 230 -26.51 -7.89 10.81
N THR A 231 -27.04 -7.04 9.92
CA THR A 231 -26.62 -6.98 8.52
C THR A 231 -25.15 -6.60 8.39
N LEU A 232 -24.70 -5.58 9.13
CA LEU A 232 -23.31 -5.12 9.16
C LEU A 232 -22.35 -6.16 9.73
N ALA A 233 -22.81 -7.07 10.59
CA ALA A 233 -21.99 -8.19 11.08
C ALA A 233 -21.95 -9.36 10.08
N ILE A 234 -23.09 -9.70 9.47
CA ILE A 234 -23.22 -10.90 8.64
C ILE A 234 -22.68 -10.69 7.22
N VAL A 235 -23.00 -9.55 6.57
CA VAL A 235 -22.66 -9.34 5.15
C VAL A 235 -21.18 -9.37 4.86
N PRO A 236 -20.28 -8.73 5.64
CA PRO A 236 -18.83 -8.84 5.45
C PRO A 236 -18.33 -10.29 5.60
N VAL A 237 -18.80 -10.99 6.64
CA VAL A 237 -18.39 -12.38 6.90
C VAL A 237 -18.88 -13.29 5.78
N ALA A 238 -20.14 -13.15 5.36
CA ALA A 238 -20.71 -13.91 4.26
C ALA A 238 -20.02 -13.61 2.94
N GLY A 239 -19.69 -12.35 2.65
CA GLY A 239 -18.96 -11.93 1.44
C GLY A 239 -17.56 -12.52 1.38
N ILE A 240 -16.81 -12.45 2.48
CA ILE A 240 -15.48 -13.05 2.58
C ILE A 240 -15.56 -14.58 2.49
N ALA A 241 -16.53 -15.20 3.16
CA ALA A 241 -16.76 -16.65 3.09
C ALA A 241 -17.13 -17.10 1.67
N ALA A 242 -17.99 -16.36 0.98
CA ALA A 242 -18.38 -16.63 -0.40
C ALA A 242 -17.16 -16.46 -1.35
N PHE A 243 -16.33 -15.45 -1.15
CA PHE A 243 -15.07 -15.29 -1.86
C PHE A 243 -14.16 -16.51 -1.69
N LEU A 244 -13.88 -16.91 -0.44
CA LEU A 244 -13.03 -18.06 -0.14
C LEU A 244 -13.62 -19.38 -0.68
N TRP A 245 -14.94 -19.50 -0.70
CA TRP A 245 -15.63 -20.64 -1.28
C TRP A 245 -15.51 -20.67 -2.81
N SER A 246 -15.67 -19.53 -3.48
CA SER A 246 -15.45 -19.39 -4.92
C SER A 246 -14.03 -19.78 -5.31
N GLU A 247 -13.02 -19.24 -4.62
CA GLU A 247 -11.60 -19.52 -4.86
C GLU A 247 -11.23 -21.02 -4.75
N ARG A 248 -11.99 -21.81 -3.98
CA ARG A 248 -11.82 -23.28 -3.88
C ARG A 248 -12.39 -24.03 -5.07
N ARG A 249 -13.28 -23.43 -5.85
CA ARG A 249 -14.03 -24.11 -6.93
C ARG A 249 -13.60 -23.71 -8.33
N VAL A 250 -13.02 -22.54 -8.48
CA VAL A 250 -12.57 -22.01 -9.77
C VAL A 250 -11.29 -22.72 -10.20
N LYS A 251 -11.18 -23.07 -11.49
CA LYS A 251 -10.01 -23.77 -12.07
C LYS A 251 -8.73 -22.92 -11.99
N HIS A 252 -8.85 -21.61 -12.13
CA HIS A 252 -7.76 -20.65 -12.08
C HIS A 252 -8.07 -19.59 -11.03
N PRO A 253 -7.91 -19.90 -9.72
CA PRO A 253 -8.23 -18.98 -8.66
C PRO A 253 -7.27 -17.77 -8.70
N MET A 254 -7.82 -16.58 -8.45
CA MET A 254 -7.06 -15.35 -8.33
C MET A 254 -6.18 -15.38 -7.06
N LEU A 255 -6.65 -16.07 -6.00
CA LEU A 255 -5.95 -16.27 -4.73
C LEU A 255 -5.89 -17.76 -4.35
N PRO A 256 -4.90 -18.55 -4.84
CA PRO A 256 -4.78 -19.94 -4.49
C PRO A 256 -4.62 -20.15 -2.98
N LEU A 257 -5.60 -20.78 -2.35
CA LEU A 257 -5.66 -20.93 -0.88
C LEU A 257 -4.60 -21.89 -0.33
N ASP A 258 -3.96 -22.70 -1.17
CA ASP A 258 -2.83 -23.54 -0.81
C ASP A 258 -1.62 -22.74 -0.32
N LEU A 259 -1.47 -21.49 -0.79
CA LEU A 259 -0.42 -20.59 -0.35
C LEU A 259 -0.46 -20.29 1.16
N PHE A 260 -1.65 -20.24 1.75
CA PHE A 260 -1.82 -19.97 3.18
C PHE A 260 -1.46 -21.15 4.09
N ARG A 261 -1.17 -22.33 3.52
CA ARG A 261 -0.59 -23.45 4.28
C ARG A 261 0.88 -23.20 4.64
N ASN A 262 1.56 -22.32 3.89
CA ASN A 262 2.92 -21.94 4.17
C ASN A 262 2.98 -20.87 5.27
N ARG A 263 3.38 -21.27 6.47
CA ARG A 263 3.46 -20.37 7.65
C ARG A 263 4.41 -19.19 7.44
N ARG A 264 5.45 -19.35 6.62
CA ARG A 264 6.40 -18.26 6.31
C ARG A 264 5.72 -17.18 5.47
N LEU A 265 4.95 -17.59 4.45
CA LEU A 265 4.17 -16.64 3.66
C LEU A 265 3.12 -15.94 4.54
N VAL A 266 2.39 -16.69 5.37
CA VAL A 266 1.40 -16.12 6.28
C VAL A 266 2.06 -15.09 7.23
N ALA A 267 3.25 -15.38 7.76
CA ALA A 267 3.98 -14.41 8.60
C ALA A 267 4.31 -13.11 7.83
N ALA A 268 4.75 -13.24 6.58
CA ALA A 268 5.03 -12.07 5.73
C ALA A 268 3.76 -11.24 5.45
N LEU A 269 2.64 -11.90 5.16
CA LEU A 269 1.35 -11.25 4.90
C LEU A 269 0.81 -10.54 6.14
N VAL A 270 0.83 -11.21 7.30
CA VAL A 270 0.39 -10.61 8.57
C VAL A 270 1.28 -9.44 8.96
N ALA A 271 2.61 -9.57 8.81
CA ALA A 271 3.54 -8.48 9.09
C ALA A 271 3.31 -7.27 8.17
N THR A 272 3.03 -7.50 6.87
CA THR A 272 2.71 -6.44 5.92
C THR A 272 1.36 -5.78 6.24
N PHE A 273 0.33 -6.58 6.53
CA PHE A 273 -0.99 -6.10 6.94
C PHE A 273 -0.90 -5.22 8.19
N THR A 274 -0.31 -5.73 9.28
CA THR A 274 -0.24 -5.00 10.55
C THR A 274 0.58 -3.72 10.41
N MET A 275 1.70 -3.76 9.68
CA MET A 275 2.52 -2.59 9.38
C MET A 275 1.70 -1.48 8.71
N THR A 276 1.00 -1.80 7.62
CA THR A 276 0.23 -0.80 6.88
C THR A 276 -1.03 -0.35 7.61
N PHE A 277 -1.69 -1.24 8.35
CA PHE A 277 -2.76 -0.91 9.28
C PHE A 277 -2.35 0.21 10.24
N GLY A 278 -1.21 0.05 10.90
CA GLY A 278 -0.73 1.05 11.88
C GLY A 278 -0.33 2.36 11.22
N ILE A 279 0.50 2.31 10.16
CA ILE A 279 1.05 3.54 9.55
C ILE A 279 -0.04 4.41 8.93
N TYR A 280 -0.88 3.85 8.07
CA TYR A 280 -1.88 4.66 7.36
C TYR A 280 -3.02 5.10 8.27
N GLY A 281 -3.39 4.28 9.26
CA GLY A 281 -4.30 4.71 10.31
C GLY A 281 -3.71 5.83 11.18
N LEU A 282 -2.41 5.75 11.51
CA LEU A 282 -1.69 6.80 12.24
C LEU A 282 -1.60 8.10 11.42
N LEU A 283 -1.35 8.02 10.11
CA LEU A 283 -1.32 9.19 9.23
C LEU A 283 -2.67 9.91 9.21
N LEU A 284 -3.78 9.17 9.11
CA LEU A 284 -5.12 9.76 9.20
C LEU A 284 -5.35 10.42 10.57
N VAL A 285 -5.15 9.68 11.67
CA VAL A 285 -5.35 10.18 13.04
C VAL A 285 -4.56 11.46 13.29
N ASN A 286 -3.28 11.46 12.92
CA ASN A 286 -2.39 12.60 13.17
C ASN A 286 -2.65 13.77 12.23
N SER A 287 -3.10 13.53 10.99
CA SER A 287 -3.50 14.60 10.09
C SER A 287 -4.64 15.42 10.71
N PHE A 288 -5.63 14.75 11.29
CA PHE A 288 -6.72 15.41 12.01
C PHE A 288 -6.26 16.04 13.33
N ALA A 289 -5.48 15.31 14.16
CA ALA A 289 -5.01 15.80 15.44
C ALA A 289 -4.13 17.06 15.29
N PHE A 290 -3.22 17.08 14.34
CA PHE A 290 -2.33 18.23 14.16
C PHE A 290 -3.02 19.41 13.50
N GLN A 291 -3.81 19.20 12.46
CA GLN A 291 -4.46 20.30 11.77
C GLN A 291 -5.63 20.88 12.56
N GLN A 292 -6.45 20.06 13.23
CA GLN A 292 -7.66 20.53 13.90
C GLN A 292 -7.48 20.83 15.39
N GLN A 293 -6.67 20.04 16.09
CA GLN A 293 -6.48 20.24 17.54
C GLN A 293 -5.32 21.18 17.85
N ARG A 294 -4.28 21.20 17.01
CA ARG A 294 -3.11 22.11 17.16
C ARG A 294 -3.16 23.32 16.24
N GLY A 295 -4.06 23.38 15.27
CA GLY A 295 -4.14 24.44 14.28
C GLY A 295 -2.95 24.47 13.31
N ALA A 296 -2.23 23.35 13.17
CA ALA A 296 -1.10 23.27 12.24
C ALA A 296 -1.61 23.31 10.79
N SER A 297 -0.82 23.93 9.88
CA SER A 297 -1.10 23.86 8.46
C SER A 297 -0.84 22.44 7.91
N ALA A 298 -1.34 22.14 6.73
CA ALA A 298 -1.09 20.84 6.08
C ALA A 298 0.40 20.66 5.81
N LEU A 299 1.11 21.70 5.40
CA LEU A 299 2.57 21.68 5.21
C LEU A 299 3.32 21.43 6.52
N ALA A 300 2.96 22.11 7.61
CA ALA A 300 3.58 21.90 8.91
C ALA A 300 3.36 20.45 9.37
N THR A 301 2.15 19.92 9.19
CA THR A 301 1.84 18.52 9.46
C THR A 301 2.70 17.57 8.61
N ALA A 302 2.89 17.86 7.33
CA ALA A 302 3.74 17.09 6.44
C ALA A 302 5.21 17.05 6.91
N LEU A 303 5.73 18.20 7.34
CA LEU A 303 7.10 18.32 7.85
C LEU A 303 7.28 17.54 9.15
N TRP A 304 6.29 17.54 10.04
CA TRP A 304 6.34 16.72 11.27
C TRP A 304 6.27 15.22 10.99
N PHE A 305 5.67 14.79 9.88
CA PHE A 305 5.72 13.39 9.46
C PHE A 305 7.03 12.99 8.80
N LEU A 306 7.78 13.94 8.26
CA LEU A 306 8.96 13.69 7.43
C LEU A 306 10.06 12.84 8.11
N PRO A 307 10.30 12.93 9.43
CA PRO A 307 11.28 12.07 10.10
C PRO A 307 11.03 10.57 9.89
N MET A 308 9.76 10.14 9.78
CA MET A 308 9.42 8.72 9.58
C MET A 308 9.93 8.18 8.22
N PRO A 309 9.56 8.74 7.05
CA PRO A 309 10.07 8.25 5.75
C PRO A 309 11.57 8.51 5.56
N LEU A 310 12.14 9.56 6.15
CA LEU A 310 13.59 9.78 6.11
C LEU A 310 14.35 8.68 6.88
N THR A 311 13.90 8.36 8.09
CA THR A 311 14.49 7.25 8.87
C THR A 311 14.37 5.92 8.13
N TYR A 312 13.21 5.67 7.52
CA TYR A 312 13.01 4.50 6.66
C TYR A 312 14.06 4.43 5.55
N LEU A 313 14.26 5.51 4.79
CA LEU A 313 15.20 5.55 3.67
C LEU A 313 16.66 5.35 4.11
N VAL A 314 17.06 6.04 5.16
CA VAL A 314 18.44 5.99 5.69
C VAL A 314 18.79 4.60 6.22
N LEU A 315 17.83 3.89 6.81
CA LEU A 315 18.08 2.58 7.41
C LEU A 315 18.01 1.40 6.41
N ILE A 316 17.54 1.56 5.19
CA ILE A 316 17.44 0.47 4.20
C ILE A 316 18.75 -0.33 4.06
N PRO A 317 19.96 0.30 3.90
CA PRO A 317 21.20 -0.45 3.76
C PRO A 317 21.55 -1.26 5.01
N VAL A 318 21.29 -0.69 6.19
CA VAL A 318 21.55 -1.34 7.50
C VAL A 318 20.64 -2.56 7.66
N VAL A 319 19.37 -2.39 7.32
CA VAL A 319 18.35 -3.46 7.39
C VAL A 319 18.71 -4.64 6.49
N ASN A 320 19.15 -4.35 5.26
CA ASN A 320 19.60 -5.39 4.34
C ASN A 320 20.80 -6.17 4.89
N ALA A 321 21.76 -5.47 5.51
CA ALA A 321 22.91 -6.11 6.15
C ALA A 321 22.50 -6.99 7.36
N VAL A 322 21.57 -6.51 8.18
CA VAL A 322 21.00 -7.27 9.30
C VAL A 322 20.24 -8.50 8.80
N ALA A 323 19.33 -8.33 7.84
CA ALA A 323 18.52 -9.42 7.31
C ALA A 323 19.36 -10.52 6.67
N ASN A 324 20.46 -10.15 5.97
CA ASN A 324 21.39 -11.11 5.39
C ASN A 324 22.15 -11.93 6.44
N ARG A 325 22.40 -11.37 7.63
CA ARG A 325 23.12 -12.07 8.72
C ARG A 325 22.22 -12.89 9.63
N THR A 326 21.02 -12.37 9.94
CA THR A 326 20.12 -12.95 10.95
C THR A 326 18.90 -13.64 10.38
N GLY A 327 18.70 -13.54 9.06
CA GLY A 327 17.46 -13.94 8.41
C GLY A 327 16.32 -12.95 8.67
N PRO A 328 15.13 -13.19 8.09
CA PRO A 328 14.00 -12.24 8.11
C PRO A 328 13.32 -12.12 9.49
N ARG A 329 13.42 -13.15 10.34
CA ARG A 329 12.72 -13.23 11.64
C ARG A 329 13.08 -12.08 12.57
N VAL A 330 14.38 -11.82 12.74
CA VAL A 330 14.88 -10.81 13.69
C VAL A 330 14.46 -9.41 13.28
N PRO A 331 14.76 -8.93 12.04
CA PRO A 331 14.38 -7.59 11.65
C PRO A 331 12.85 -7.38 11.60
N MET A 332 12.06 -8.35 11.13
CA MET A 332 10.60 -8.23 11.12
C MET A 332 10.01 -8.09 12.52
N THR A 333 10.46 -8.94 13.47
CA THR A 333 9.98 -8.87 14.85
C THR A 333 10.39 -7.56 15.51
N ALA A 334 11.67 -7.19 15.41
CA ALA A 334 12.18 -5.93 15.95
C ALA A 334 11.49 -4.72 15.32
N GLY A 335 11.26 -4.77 13.99
CA GLY A 335 10.60 -3.70 13.25
C GLY A 335 9.18 -3.43 13.73
N LEU A 336 8.36 -4.46 13.83
CA LEU A 336 6.98 -4.32 14.32
C LEU A 336 6.92 -3.93 15.80
N THR A 337 7.87 -4.40 16.62
CA THR A 337 7.97 -3.98 18.02
C THR A 337 8.36 -2.50 18.13
N LEU A 338 9.31 -2.02 17.31
CA LEU A 338 9.68 -0.61 17.27
C LEU A 338 8.51 0.27 16.78
N MET A 339 7.74 -0.17 15.79
CA MET A 339 6.54 0.55 15.36
C MET A 339 5.53 0.65 16.51
N ALA A 340 5.31 -0.44 17.25
CA ALA A 340 4.45 -0.43 18.43
C ALA A 340 5.00 0.52 19.51
N ALA A 341 6.31 0.54 19.73
CA ALA A 341 6.95 1.45 20.69
C ALA A 341 6.82 2.91 20.27
N GLY A 342 7.00 3.25 18.99
CA GLY A 342 6.77 4.59 18.46
C GLY A 342 5.32 5.05 18.66
N MET A 343 4.36 4.17 18.39
CA MET A 343 2.94 4.43 18.63
C MET A 343 2.62 4.57 20.12
N ALA A 344 3.21 3.75 20.98
CA ALA A 344 3.04 3.85 22.42
C ALA A 344 3.65 5.15 22.97
N LEU A 345 4.81 5.57 22.47
CA LEU A 345 5.44 6.84 22.82
C LEU A 345 4.51 8.02 22.43
N TYR A 346 4.02 8.02 21.19
CA TYR A 346 3.03 9.03 20.74
C TYR A 346 1.80 9.07 21.64
N ALA A 347 1.23 7.90 21.95
CA ALA A 347 0.05 7.81 22.81
C ALA A 347 0.34 8.29 24.26
N ALA A 348 1.53 8.03 24.78
CA ALA A 348 1.93 8.46 26.12
C ALA A 348 2.07 9.98 26.20
N VAL A 349 2.76 10.61 25.22
CA VAL A 349 2.97 12.07 25.23
C VAL A 349 1.73 12.83 24.76
N GLY A 350 0.95 12.24 23.87
CA GLY A 350 -0.27 12.82 23.31
C GLY A 350 -0.03 13.83 22.17
N PRO A 351 -1.08 14.15 21.39
CA PRO A 351 -0.95 14.99 20.21
C PRO A 351 -0.62 16.45 20.50
N GLN A 352 -0.71 16.90 21.76
CA GLN A 352 -0.38 18.25 22.21
C GLN A 352 1.06 18.40 22.76
N ALA A 353 1.84 17.31 22.76
CA ALA A 353 3.22 17.33 23.23
C ALA A 353 4.14 18.20 22.37
N ASP A 354 5.32 18.51 22.89
CA ASP A 354 6.33 19.22 22.10
C ASP A 354 6.66 18.46 20.80
N VAL A 355 6.87 19.21 19.72
CA VAL A 355 7.05 18.66 18.36
C VAL A 355 8.21 17.65 18.33
N TRP A 356 9.31 17.90 19.03
CA TRP A 356 10.46 17.00 19.05
C TRP A 356 10.15 15.62 19.66
N LEU A 357 9.23 15.53 20.64
CA LEU A 357 8.76 14.25 21.20
C LEU A 357 7.91 13.47 20.18
N LEU A 358 7.08 14.20 19.43
CA LEU A 358 6.29 13.61 18.34
C LEU A 358 7.21 13.12 17.21
N GLU A 359 8.20 13.92 16.82
CA GLU A 359 9.19 13.54 15.81
C GLU A 359 10.00 12.31 16.26
N LEU A 360 10.38 12.23 17.53
CA LEU A 360 11.03 11.03 18.08
C LEU A 360 10.16 9.79 17.92
N SER A 361 8.85 9.89 18.18
CA SER A 361 7.92 8.77 17.96
C SER A 361 7.86 8.35 16.50
N PHE A 362 7.92 9.29 15.57
CA PHE A 362 7.95 9.03 14.12
C PHE A 362 9.30 8.44 13.66
N VAL A 363 10.42 8.88 14.22
CA VAL A 363 11.73 8.26 13.98
C VAL A 363 11.74 6.80 14.41
N VAL A 364 11.23 6.50 15.60
CA VAL A 364 11.16 5.11 16.11
C VAL A 364 10.22 4.27 15.22
N ALA A 365 9.06 4.80 14.83
CA ALA A 365 8.15 4.12 13.92
C ALA A 365 8.75 3.91 12.53
N GLY A 366 9.49 4.90 12.00
CA GLY A 366 10.21 4.84 10.73
C GLY A 366 11.31 3.79 10.71
N ALA A 367 12.07 3.66 11.82
CA ALA A 367 13.04 2.59 11.99
C ALA A 367 12.37 1.21 11.95
N GLY A 368 11.23 1.09 12.62
CA GLY A 368 10.42 -0.13 12.59
C GLY A 368 9.90 -0.46 11.17
N LEU A 369 9.44 0.56 10.43
CA LEU A 369 9.01 0.42 9.04
C LEU A 369 10.14 -0.13 8.16
N ALA A 370 11.35 0.41 8.30
CA ALA A 370 12.52 -0.05 7.55
C ALA A 370 12.82 -1.52 7.83
N LEU A 371 12.87 -1.90 9.11
CA LEU A 371 13.18 -3.26 9.54
C LEU A 371 12.16 -4.30 9.07
N ASN A 372 10.90 -3.91 8.82
CA ASN A 372 9.86 -4.85 8.41
C ASN A 372 9.70 -4.95 6.89
N THR A 373 9.74 -3.85 6.14
CA THR A 373 9.28 -3.79 4.74
C THR A 373 10.05 -4.73 3.82
N GLY A 374 11.37 -4.60 3.75
CA GLY A 374 12.22 -5.43 2.89
C GLY A 374 12.21 -6.91 3.27
N PRO A 375 12.48 -7.24 4.55
CA PRO A 375 12.46 -8.62 5.02
C PRO A 375 11.12 -9.33 4.85
N ALA A 376 9.98 -8.65 5.01
CA ALA A 376 8.66 -9.25 4.81
C ALA A 376 8.43 -9.63 3.33
N VAL A 377 8.77 -8.73 2.40
CA VAL A 377 8.68 -9.02 0.96
C VAL A 377 9.65 -10.16 0.59
N GLY A 378 10.89 -10.11 1.06
CA GLY A 378 11.90 -11.15 0.83
C GLY A 378 11.44 -12.52 1.35
N LEU A 379 10.86 -12.57 2.55
CA LEU A 379 10.29 -13.79 3.13
C LEU A 379 9.14 -14.35 2.28
N ALA A 380 8.22 -13.50 1.83
CA ALA A 380 7.11 -13.92 0.97
C ALA A 380 7.59 -14.52 -0.34
N MET A 381 8.57 -13.87 -0.99
CA MET A 381 9.15 -14.32 -2.25
C MET A 381 9.90 -15.66 -2.10
N SER A 382 10.64 -15.84 -0.99
CA SER A 382 11.37 -17.08 -0.71
C SER A 382 10.46 -18.23 -0.21
N ALA A 383 9.23 -17.92 0.20
CA ALA A 383 8.28 -18.91 0.69
C ALA A 383 7.54 -19.67 -0.42
N VAL A 384 7.71 -19.29 -1.69
CA VAL A 384 7.04 -19.89 -2.83
C VAL A 384 8.04 -20.26 -3.94
N PRO A 385 7.74 -21.23 -4.82
CA PRO A 385 8.54 -21.50 -6.00
C PRO A 385 8.68 -20.26 -6.89
N VAL A 386 9.82 -20.14 -7.59
CA VAL A 386 10.14 -18.96 -8.44
C VAL A 386 9.04 -18.69 -9.48
N GLN A 387 8.40 -19.74 -10.00
CA GLN A 387 7.29 -19.66 -10.96
C GLN A 387 6.05 -18.96 -10.37
N ARG A 388 5.88 -18.97 -9.04
CA ARG A 388 4.78 -18.31 -8.32
C ARG A 388 5.18 -17.01 -7.64
N ALA A 389 6.38 -16.48 -7.88
CA ALA A 389 6.88 -15.26 -7.26
C ALA A 389 6.00 -14.02 -7.57
N GLY A 390 5.51 -13.92 -8.80
CA GLY A 390 4.56 -12.86 -9.19
C GLY A 390 3.27 -12.89 -8.38
N LEU A 391 2.71 -14.08 -8.16
CA LEU A 391 1.53 -14.28 -7.33
C LEU A 391 1.81 -13.90 -5.86
N ALA A 392 2.95 -14.31 -5.29
CA ALA A 392 3.33 -13.93 -3.94
C ALA A 392 3.43 -12.41 -3.77
N SER A 393 4.02 -11.72 -4.75
CA SER A 393 4.07 -10.25 -4.79
C SER A 393 2.67 -9.63 -4.81
N GLY A 394 1.77 -10.16 -5.63
CA GLY A 394 0.37 -9.74 -5.70
C GLY A 394 -0.34 -9.88 -4.35
N VAL A 395 -0.18 -11.02 -3.69
CA VAL A 395 -0.80 -11.30 -2.38
C VAL A 395 -0.22 -10.43 -1.27
N VAL A 396 1.08 -10.12 -1.29
CA VAL A 396 1.71 -9.15 -0.36
C VAL A 396 1.12 -7.75 -0.57
N ASN A 397 0.94 -7.31 -1.82
CA ASN A 397 0.32 -6.02 -2.10
C ASN A 397 -1.17 -5.99 -1.71
N LEU A 398 -1.90 -7.10 -1.88
CA LEU A 398 -3.26 -7.24 -1.38
C LEU A 398 -3.29 -7.09 0.15
N ALA A 399 -2.44 -7.80 0.89
CA ALA A 399 -2.33 -7.67 2.35
C ALA A 399 -2.00 -6.24 2.78
N ARG A 400 -1.16 -5.54 2.02
CA ARG A 400 -0.86 -4.12 2.22
C ARG A 400 -2.11 -3.25 2.08
N LEU A 401 -2.87 -3.39 0.99
CA LEU A 401 -4.05 -2.58 0.73
C LEU A 401 -5.18 -2.86 1.72
N VAL A 402 -5.42 -4.13 2.05
CA VAL A 402 -6.39 -4.51 3.09
C VAL A 402 -5.97 -3.93 4.44
N GLY A 403 -4.66 -3.96 4.76
CA GLY A 403 -4.13 -3.33 5.97
C GLY A 403 -4.38 -1.83 6.01
N ILE A 404 -4.18 -1.11 4.89
CA ILE A 404 -4.47 0.33 4.78
C ILE A 404 -5.96 0.58 5.05
N THR A 405 -6.84 -0.07 4.29
CA THR A 405 -8.29 0.09 4.38
C THR A 405 -8.81 -0.19 5.79
N VAL A 406 -8.46 -1.35 6.36
CA VAL A 406 -8.92 -1.71 7.72
C VAL A 406 -8.29 -0.80 8.77
N GLY A 407 -7.03 -0.40 8.61
CA GLY A 407 -6.34 0.51 9.51
C GLY A 407 -6.98 1.90 9.56
N VAL A 408 -7.24 2.48 8.40
CA VAL A 408 -7.92 3.78 8.26
C VAL A 408 -9.33 3.71 8.84
N ALA A 409 -10.09 2.66 8.51
CA ALA A 409 -11.45 2.47 9.01
C ALA A 409 -11.48 2.29 10.54
N VAL A 410 -10.68 1.39 11.10
CA VAL A 410 -10.68 1.07 12.53
C VAL A 410 -10.13 2.22 13.37
N LEU A 411 -8.95 2.75 13.02
CA LEU A 411 -8.30 3.80 13.82
C LEU A 411 -9.03 5.13 13.68
N GLY A 412 -9.56 5.46 12.50
CA GLY A 412 -10.39 6.64 12.29
C GLY A 412 -11.72 6.55 13.06
N SER A 413 -12.38 5.40 13.06
CA SER A 413 -13.60 5.19 13.84
C SER A 413 -13.34 5.20 15.35
N ALA A 414 -12.20 4.66 15.81
CA ALA A 414 -11.79 4.73 17.21
C ALA A 414 -11.53 6.20 17.63
N MET A 415 -10.88 6.99 16.78
CA MET A 415 -10.68 8.42 17.02
C MET A 415 -12.01 9.19 17.05
N ALA A 416 -12.93 8.89 16.12
CA ALA A 416 -14.23 9.53 16.05
C ALA A 416 -15.15 9.18 17.22
N ALA A 417 -14.89 8.04 17.88
CA ALA A 417 -15.67 7.56 19.03
C ALA A 417 -15.51 8.42 20.28
N ILE A 418 -14.36 9.04 20.44
CA ILE A 418 -13.95 9.75 21.65
C ILE A 418 -13.46 11.12 21.22
N ALA A 419 -14.09 12.17 21.74
CA ALA A 419 -13.76 13.54 21.37
C ALA A 419 -12.33 13.94 21.83
N GLY A 420 -11.69 14.79 21.04
CA GLY A 420 -10.44 15.45 21.42
C GLY A 420 -9.20 14.57 21.34
N ALA A 421 -8.18 14.94 22.10
CA ALA A 421 -6.86 14.30 22.10
C ALA A 421 -6.88 12.83 22.55
N GLU A 422 -7.82 12.47 23.42
CA GLU A 422 -7.93 11.11 23.96
C GLU A 422 -8.33 10.11 22.86
N GLY A 423 -9.21 10.50 21.92
CA GLY A 423 -9.55 9.68 20.76
C GLY A 423 -8.33 9.34 19.90
N ALA A 424 -7.45 10.32 19.66
CA ALA A 424 -6.21 10.10 18.92
C ALA A 424 -5.24 9.17 19.68
N ARG A 425 -5.12 9.32 21.02
CA ARG A 425 -4.30 8.46 21.87
C ARG A 425 -4.76 7.00 21.82
N ILE A 426 -6.05 6.77 22.02
CA ILE A 426 -6.64 5.41 22.02
C ILE A 426 -6.51 4.76 20.66
N ALA A 427 -6.81 5.49 19.58
CA ALA A 427 -6.63 4.98 18.23
C ALA A 427 -5.17 4.55 17.99
N THR A 428 -4.21 5.39 18.41
CA THR A 428 -2.78 5.08 18.25
C THR A 428 -2.36 3.87 19.10
N MET A 429 -2.84 3.74 20.34
CA MET A 429 -2.59 2.57 21.19
C MET A 429 -3.11 1.28 20.54
N LEU A 430 -4.32 1.32 19.99
CA LEU A 430 -4.90 0.19 19.26
C LEU A 430 -4.02 -0.20 18.07
N GLY A 431 -3.52 0.78 17.30
CA GLY A 431 -2.54 0.55 16.24
C GLY A 431 -1.29 -0.17 16.76
N GLY A 432 -0.74 0.28 17.89
CA GLY A 432 0.41 -0.35 18.54
C GLY A 432 0.16 -1.81 18.95
N LEU A 433 -1.01 -2.12 19.49
CA LEU A 433 -1.38 -3.50 19.85
C LEU A 433 -1.44 -4.41 18.62
N VAL A 434 -1.96 -3.93 17.49
CA VAL A 434 -1.97 -4.68 16.23
C VAL A 434 -0.55 -4.92 15.71
N GLN A 435 0.38 -3.98 15.90
CA GLN A 435 1.80 -4.19 15.58
C GLN A 435 2.42 -5.30 16.43
N LEU A 436 2.15 -5.32 17.75
CA LEU A 436 2.63 -6.38 18.64
C LEU A 436 2.10 -7.76 18.27
N PHE A 437 0.84 -7.85 17.84
CA PHE A 437 0.29 -9.09 17.28
C PHE A 437 1.09 -9.53 16.05
N GLY A 438 1.37 -8.62 15.10
CA GLY A 438 2.21 -8.88 13.94
C GLY A 438 3.62 -9.35 14.34
N ALA A 439 4.23 -8.70 15.34
CA ALA A 439 5.53 -9.07 15.87
C ALA A 439 5.55 -10.50 16.46
N ALA A 440 4.51 -10.87 17.20
CA ALA A 440 4.35 -12.22 17.75
C ALA A 440 4.24 -13.28 16.65
N VAL A 441 3.48 -13.01 15.59
CA VAL A 441 3.36 -13.90 14.43
C VAL A 441 4.70 -14.02 13.69
N ALA A 442 5.40 -12.89 13.45
CA ALA A 442 6.73 -12.89 12.83
C ALA A 442 7.73 -13.68 13.66
N LEU A 443 7.77 -13.48 14.99
CA LEU A 443 8.61 -14.22 15.91
C LEU A 443 8.39 -15.74 15.83
N ARG A 444 7.14 -16.16 15.68
CA ARG A 444 6.78 -17.59 15.67
C ARG A 444 7.05 -18.26 14.33
N TRP A 445 6.76 -17.59 13.20
CA TRP A 445 6.66 -18.22 11.88
C TRP A 445 7.65 -17.71 10.83
N ALA A 446 8.29 -16.54 11.00
CA ALA A 446 9.26 -16.00 10.05
C ALA A 446 10.66 -16.65 10.20
N ARG A 447 10.73 -17.96 10.30
CA ARG A 447 11.99 -18.68 10.46
C ARG A 447 12.78 -18.72 9.14
N PRO A 448 14.14 -18.65 9.19
CA PRO A 448 14.96 -18.91 8.02
C PRO A 448 14.69 -20.34 7.50
N GLU A 449 14.91 -20.53 6.21
CA GLU A 449 14.92 -21.88 5.65
C GLU A 449 16.11 -22.65 6.23
N ALA A 450 15.88 -23.86 6.71
CA ALA A 450 16.99 -24.73 7.02
C ALA A 450 17.79 -24.94 5.70
N PRO A 451 19.14 -24.81 5.71
CA PRO A 451 19.93 -25.08 4.54
C PRO A 451 19.56 -26.49 4.04
N ALA A 452 19.23 -26.57 2.73
CA ALA A 452 18.99 -27.86 2.10
C ALA A 452 20.20 -28.76 2.43
N PRO A 453 19.98 -30.02 2.84
CA PRO A 453 21.10 -30.92 3.08
C PRO A 453 21.93 -30.96 1.81
N MET A 454 23.24 -30.59 1.94
CA MET A 454 24.17 -30.70 0.82
C MET A 454 24.04 -32.10 0.29
N GLN A 455 23.53 -32.24 -0.94
CA GLN A 455 23.67 -33.49 -1.67
C GLN A 455 25.17 -33.73 -1.78
N ARG A 456 25.69 -34.66 -0.96
CA ARG A 456 27.03 -35.20 -1.14
C ARG A 456 27.00 -35.77 -2.56
N GLU A 457 27.64 -35.07 -3.51
CA GLU A 457 28.04 -35.69 -4.75
C GLU A 457 28.88 -36.90 -4.36
N VAL A 458 28.27 -38.07 -4.52
CA VAL A 458 29.02 -39.33 -4.45
C VAL A 458 29.87 -39.32 -5.70
N CYS A 459 31.12 -38.86 -5.55
CA CYS A 459 32.14 -39.15 -6.55
C CYS A 459 32.28 -40.66 -6.62
N HIS A 460 31.63 -41.25 -7.60
CA HIS A 460 32.01 -42.57 -8.07
C HIS A 460 33.34 -42.41 -8.81
N ALA A 461 34.42 -42.85 -8.13
CA ALA A 461 35.72 -43.09 -8.72
C ALA A 461 35.70 -44.36 -9.58
#